data_2442d9fb613a71d3a7b5c68e35a358b0
#
_entry.id   2442d9fb613a71d3a7b5c68e35a358b0
#
_cell.length_a   1.000
_cell.length_b   1.000
_cell.length_c   1.000
_cell.angle_alpha   90.00
_cell.angle_beta   90.00
_cell.angle_gamma   90.00
#
_symmetry.space_group_name_H-M   'P 1'
#
loop_
_entity.id
_entity.type
_entity.pdbx_description
1 polymer ?
#
loop_
_entity_poly.entity_id
_entity_poly.type
_entity_poly.pdbx_seq_one_letter_code
_entity_poly.pdbx_strand_id
1 'polypeptide(L)'
;MVFLSKAEVFTFAPILFCMTLAALVMNFLVCLVVYRSKELRKHISSVFVVNLAICDFFMAVFAMPYSFGAVIANRWPFGAFWCQTSAFWNMVLGLAAVLTLALISADRYIAVCKPLQYRAKMTLQRALIMISVVWLQSMIFSLIPIGFGWYGFNTRYFFCTFPSNLRDVNYLVFTTATYAANVGLSLLIMLVTYYKIFNVAKLHSRRIGHAVISAVHFGPVRPPIGMETSRHREFKAARKILFVIGAFLCCLAPYTTLRILELTNNGVSLSVSVTIALRWIAFLKSAIDPFIYGLLQRRFRRALLELFLGTQRARIVRGSLPCGPGPIRLDIRARRHSQSETGTFVTVATNRTSIEE
;
A
#
# COMPACT_ATOMS: atom_id res chain seq x y z
N MET A 1 39.87 -4.19 0.49
CA MET A 1 38.70 -3.60 -0.20
C MET A 1 38.03 -4.70 -0.98
N VAL A 2 36.71 -4.85 -0.87
CA VAL A 2 35.97 -5.86 -1.64
C VAL A 2 35.45 -5.16 -2.89
N PHE A 3 35.83 -5.68 -4.06
CA PHE A 3 35.40 -5.15 -5.34
C PHE A 3 34.45 -6.14 -6.00
N LEU A 4 33.42 -5.60 -6.68
CA LEU A 4 32.55 -6.40 -7.54
C LEU A 4 33.32 -6.79 -8.81
N SER A 5 33.11 -8.00 -9.27
CA SER A 5 33.60 -8.45 -10.59
C SER A 5 32.86 -7.67 -11.70
N LYS A 6 33.47 -7.60 -12.88
CA LYS A 6 32.83 -6.97 -14.04
C LYS A 6 31.49 -7.62 -14.39
N ALA A 7 31.36 -8.93 -14.23
CA ALA A 7 30.14 -9.68 -14.47
C ALA A 7 29.03 -9.26 -13.48
N GLU A 8 29.35 -9.09 -12.19
CA GLU A 8 28.40 -8.63 -11.18
C GLU A 8 27.92 -7.20 -11.44
N VAL A 9 28.86 -6.28 -11.76
CA VAL A 9 28.49 -4.91 -12.14
C VAL A 9 27.57 -4.90 -13.35
N PHE A 10 27.90 -5.69 -14.39
CA PHE A 10 27.10 -5.78 -15.61
C PHE A 10 25.69 -6.35 -15.36
N THR A 11 25.57 -7.25 -14.39
CA THR A 11 24.26 -7.84 -14.00
C THR A 11 23.46 -6.88 -13.14
N PHE A 12 24.08 -6.28 -12.13
CA PHE A 12 23.38 -5.50 -11.12
C PHE A 12 22.98 -4.09 -11.60
N ALA A 13 23.83 -3.40 -12.34
CA ALA A 13 23.58 -2.02 -12.73
C ALA A 13 22.30 -1.84 -13.57
N PRO A 14 22.02 -2.66 -14.62
CA PRO A 14 20.77 -2.53 -15.38
C PRO A 14 19.52 -2.76 -14.53
N ILE A 15 19.57 -3.75 -13.62
CA ILE A 15 18.44 -4.06 -12.74
C ILE A 15 18.12 -2.85 -11.86
N LEU A 16 19.14 -2.28 -11.20
CA LEU A 16 18.94 -1.11 -10.33
C LEU A 16 18.50 0.12 -11.12
N PHE A 17 18.99 0.31 -12.35
CA PHE A 17 18.52 1.37 -13.24
C PHE A 17 17.05 1.23 -13.59
N CYS A 18 16.63 0.03 -14.04
CA CYS A 18 15.22 -0.24 -14.35
C CYS A 18 14.31 -0.06 -13.12
N MET A 19 14.75 -0.52 -11.95
CA MET A 19 14.00 -0.33 -10.70
C MET A 19 13.86 1.14 -10.33
N THR A 20 14.93 1.93 -10.46
CA THR A 20 14.92 3.37 -10.18
C THR A 20 13.96 4.08 -11.13
N LEU A 21 14.04 3.79 -12.42
CA LEU A 21 13.15 4.39 -13.42
C LEU A 21 11.67 4.00 -13.18
N ALA A 22 11.41 2.73 -12.89
CA ALA A 22 10.08 2.26 -12.54
C ALA A 22 9.54 2.97 -11.29
N ALA A 23 10.34 3.09 -10.23
CA ALA A 23 9.94 3.79 -9.01
C ALA A 23 9.64 5.27 -9.27
N LEU A 24 10.47 5.96 -10.05
CA LEU A 24 10.24 7.38 -10.44
C LEU A 24 8.94 7.55 -11.22
N VAL A 25 8.81 6.84 -12.33
CA VAL A 25 7.70 7.04 -13.26
C VAL A 25 6.38 6.62 -12.62
N MET A 26 6.35 5.46 -11.99
CA MET A 26 5.10 4.91 -11.48
C MET A 26 4.59 5.64 -10.22
N ASN A 27 5.47 6.09 -9.33
CA ASN A 27 5.04 6.88 -8.16
C ASN A 27 4.63 8.30 -8.55
N PHE A 28 5.31 8.93 -9.52
CA PHE A 28 4.84 10.18 -10.11
C PHE A 28 3.45 10.03 -10.72
N LEU A 29 3.22 8.95 -11.45
CA LEU A 29 1.92 8.64 -12.05
C LEU A 29 0.82 8.45 -10.99
N VAL A 30 1.12 7.81 -9.85
CA VAL A 30 0.18 7.71 -8.72
C VAL A 30 -0.24 9.09 -8.23
N CYS A 31 0.71 9.97 -7.99
CA CYS A 31 0.44 11.35 -7.56
C CYS A 31 -0.40 12.11 -8.60
N LEU A 32 -0.06 12.01 -9.89
CA LEU A 32 -0.76 12.67 -10.98
C LEU A 32 -2.21 12.17 -11.12
N VAL A 33 -2.45 10.87 -11.06
CA VAL A 33 -3.78 10.25 -11.15
C VAL A 33 -4.68 10.71 -10.01
N VAL A 34 -4.16 10.73 -8.78
CA VAL A 34 -4.93 11.21 -7.62
C VAL A 34 -5.20 12.71 -7.74
N TYR A 35 -4.22 13.49 -8.17
CA TYR A 35 -4.38 14.94 -8.39
C TYR A 35 -5.47 15.26 -9.43
N ARG A 36 -5.49 14.54 -10.55
CA ARG A 36 -6.46 14.75 -11.64
C ARG A 36 -7.87 14.21 -11.33
N SER A 37 -7.99 13.16 -10.52
CA SER A 37 -9.26 12.52 -10.23
C SER A 37 -9.98 13.16 -9.04
N LYS A 38 -11.08 13.88 -9.31
CA LYS A 38 -11.96 14.43 -8.26
C LYS A 38 -12.53 13.34 -7.34
N GLU A 39 -12.78 12.14 -7.87
CA GLU A 39 -13.30 11.01 -7.10
C GLU A 39 -12.26 10.51 -6.08
N LEU A 40 -11.01 10.32 -6.49
CA LEU A 40 -9.94 9.85 -5.60
C LEU A 40 -9.60 10.87 -4.51
N ARG A 41 -9.58 12.16 -4.82
CA ARG A 41 -9.30 13.24 -3.85
C ARG A 41 -10.31 13.33 -2.71
N LYS A 42 -11.56 12.88 -2.91
CA LYS A 42 -12.59 12.84 -1.86
C LYS A 42 -12.34 11.79 -0.78
N HIS A 43 -11.47 10.81 -1.04
CA HIS A 43 -11.19 9.73 -0.11
C HIS A 43 -9.92 10.02 0.71
N ILE A 44 -10.06 10.07 2.04
CA ILE A 44 -8.95 10.31 2.96
C ILE A 44 -7.83 9.28 2.80
N SER A 45 -8.19 8.01 2.54
CA SER A 45 -7.22 6.96 2.26
C SER A 45 -6.27 7.29 1.10
N SER A 46 -6.71 8.09 0.12
CA SER A 46 -5.87 8.51 -1.00
C SER A 46 -4.75 9.45 -0.56
N VAL A 47 -4.95 10.21 0.53
CA VAL A 47 -3.92 11.10 1.09
C VAL A 47 -2.73 10.29 1.60
N PHE A 48 -2.98 9.19 2.31
CA PHE A 48 -1.92 8.29 2.78
C PHE A 48 -1.21 7.56 1.62
N VAL A 49 -1.96 7.16 0.59
CA VAL A 49 -1.38 6.53 -0.62
C VAL A 49 -0.47 7.52 -1.36
N VAL A 50 -0.89 8.78 -1.51
CA VAL A 50 -0.06 9.83 -2.11
C VAL A 50 1.19 10.08 -1.26
N ASN A 51 1.06 10.14 0.07
CA ASN A 51 2.22 10.30 0.95
C ASN A 51 3.23 9.16 0.78
N LEU A 52 2.76 7.92 0.68
CA LEU A 52 3.63 6.77 0.42
C LEU A 52 4.31 6.88 -0.96
N ALA A 53 3.55 7.26 -2.00
CA ALA A 53 4.10 7.48 -3.33
C ALA A 53 5.13 8.62 -3.36
N ILE A 54 4.96 9.67 -2.57
CA ILE A 54 5.94 10.75 -2.39
C ILE A 54 7.23 10.21 -1.76
N CYS A 55 7.12 9.40 -0.71
CA CYS A 55 8.30 8.77 -0.09
C CYS A 55 9.06 7.90 -1.08
N ASP A 56 8.36 7.07 -1.87
CA ASP A 56 8.96 6.17 -2.84
C ASP A 56 9.55 6.92 -4.06
N PHE A 57 8.90 7.98 -4.51
CA PHE A 57 9.43 8.86 -5.56
C PHE A 57 10.75 9.51 -5.11
N PHE A 58 10.77 10.10 -3.93
CA PHE A 58 12.00 10.72 -3.42
C PHE A 58 13.08 9.70 -3.05
N MET A 59 12.73 8.47 -2.67
CA MET A 59 13.70 7.37 -2.52
C MET A 59 14.40 7.11 -3.84
N ALA A 60 13.66 7.11 -4.95
CA ALA A 60 14.23 6.95 -6.29
C ALA A 60 15.03 8.17 -6.78
N VAL A 61 14.85 9.36 -6.18
CA VAL A 61 15.65 10.56 -6.50
C VAL A 61 16.91 10.64 -5.62
N PHE A 62 16.76 10.44 -4.30
CA PHE A 62 17.82 10.78 -3.32
C PHE A 62 18.61 9.58 -2.78
N ALA A 63 18.21 8.35 -3.07
CA ALA A 63 18.91 7.17 -2.57
C ALA A 63 19.35 6.20 -3.68
N MET A 64 18.43 5.78 -4.55
CA MET A 64 18.70 4.74 -5.54
C MET A 64 19.78 5.13 -6.57
N PRO A 65 19.84 6.36 -7.14
CA PRO A 65 20.85 6.74 -8.13
C PRO A 65 22.27 6.72 -7.58
N TYR A 66 22.44 7.04 -6.32
CA TYR A 66 23.76 7.00 -5.67
C TYR A 66 24.25 5.56 -5.47
N SER A 67 23.35 4.63 -5.11
CA SER A 67 23.69 3.21 -5.05
C SER A 67 24.07 2.66 -6.43
N PHE A 68 23.31 3.04 -7.47
CA PHE A 68 23.61 2.70 -8.86
C PHE A 68 25.00 3.20 -9.30
N GLY A 69 25.29 4.48 -9.05
CA GLY A 69 26.59 5.07 -9.39
C GLY A 69 27.76 4.44 -8.61
N ALA A 70 27.54 4.10 -7.33
CA ALA A 70 28.56 3.42 -6.52
C ALA A 70 28.88 2.01 -7.04
N VAL A 71 27.86 1.27 -7.50
CA VAL A 71 28.03 -0.07 -8.11
C VAL A 71 28.81 0.04 -9.41
N ILE A 72 28.50 0.98 -10.30
CA ILE A 72 29.22 1.18 -11.56
C ILE A 72 30.67 1.58 -11.30
N ALA A 73 30.90 2.56 -10.42
CA ALA A 73 32.22 3.04 -10.09
C ALA A 73 33.05 2.06 -9.23
N ASN A 74 32.40 1.01 -8.70
CA ASN A 74 32.97 0.06 -7.74
C ASN A 74 33.59 0.74 -6.50
N ARG A 75 33.11 1.95 -6.18
CA ARG A 75 33.51 2.81 -5.06
C ARG A 75 32.46 3.91 -4.87
N TRP A 76 32.65 4.73 -3.86
CA TRP A 76 31.84 5.95 -3.70
C TRP A 76 32.49 7.15 -4.43
N PRO A 77 31.94 7.61 -5.55
CA PRO A 77 32.54 8.69 -6.33
C PRO A 77 32.01 10.08 -5.98
N PHE A 78 31.01 10.22 -5.10
CA PHE A 78 30.24 11.46 -4.95
C PHE A 78 30.72 12.36 -3.79
N GLY A 79 31.73 11.95 -3.02
CA GLY A 79 32.27 12.72 -1.90
C GLY A 79 31.42 12.61 -0.61
N ALA A 80 31.94 13.20 0.48
CA ALA A 80 31.38 13.05 1.81
C ALA A 80 29.99 13.71 1.97
N PHE A 81 29.78 14.89 1.40
CA PHE A 81 28.51 15.61 1.48
C PHE A 81 27.34 14.78 0.92
N TRP A 82 27.50 14.22 -0.28
CA TRP A 82 26.47 13.40 -0.90
C TRP A 82 26.29 12.04 -0.20
N CYS A 83 27.34 11.55 0.48
CA CYS A 83 27.24 10.36 1.32
C CYS A 83 26.29 10.61 2.49
N GLN A 84 26.52 11.67 3.24
CA GLN A 84 25.67 12.07 4.37
C GLN A 84 24.24 12.34 3.92
N THR A 85 24.07 13.12 2.85
CA THR A 85 22.77 13.51 2.31
C THR A 85 21.95 12.31 1.83
N SER A 86 22.57 11.39 1.07
CA SER A 86 21.87 10.20 0.57
C SER A 86 21.49 9.23 1.69
N ALA A 87 22.35 9.06 2.70
CA ALA A 87 22.07 8.25 3.89
C ALA A 87 20.92 8.85 4.72
N PHE A 88 20.95 10.16 4.93
CA PHE A 88 19.89 10.90 5.62
C PHE A 88 18.53 10.72 4.95
N TRP A 89 18.42 11.03 3.65
CA TRP A 89 17.16 10.88 2.92
C TRP A 89 16.68 9.45 2.85
N ASN A 90 17.59 8.49 2.68
CA ASN A 90 17.23 7.08 2.72
C ASN A 90 16.58 6.69 4.06
N MET A 91 17.11 7.19 5.17
CA MET A 91 16.53 6.92 6.49
C MET A 91 15.20 7.64 6.69
N VAL A 92 15.10 8.95 6.39
CA VAL A 92 13.85 9.72 6.48
C VAL A 92 12.73 9.04 5.69
N LEU A 93 12.98 8.75 4.41
CA LEU A 93 11.98 8.21 3.51
C LEU A 93 11.60 6.77 3.86
N GLY A 94 12.58 5.97 4.33
CA GLY A 94 12.34 4.62 4.82
C GLY A 94 11.43 4.60 6.05
N LEU A 95 11.72 5.43 7.05
CA LEU A 95 10.90 5.55 8.27
C LEU A 95 9.50 6.11 7.93
N ALA A 96 9.42 7.17 7.13
CA ALA A 96 8.15 7.76 6.73
C ALA A 96 7.27 6.77 5.98
N ALA A 97 7.84 5.95 5.10
CA ALA A 97 7.10 4.92 4.38
C ALA A 97 6.53 3.84 5.32
N VAL A 98 7.35 3.31 6.26
CA VAL A 98 6.91 2.28 7.23
C VAL A 98 5.78 2.82 8.11
N LEU A 99 5.94 4.02 8.67
CA LEU A 99 4.92 4.65 9.52
C LEU A 99 3.64 4.97 8.71
N THR A 100 3.77 5.38 7.45
CA THR A 100 2.61 5.61 6.56
C THR A 100 1.82 4.32 6.32
N LEU A 101 2.49 3.18 6.17
CA LEU A 101 1.80 1.88 6.05
C LEU A 101 1.05 1.50 7.32
N ALA A 102 1.59 1.82 8.51
CA ALA A 102 0.87 1.65 9.76
C ALA A 102 -0.39 2.54 9.81
N LEU A 103 -0.30 3.80 9.33
CA LEU A 103 -1.46 4.70 9.21
C LEU A 103 -2.51 4.16 8.22
N ILE A 104 -2.09 3.66 7.06
CA ILE A 104 -2.99 3.01 6.09
C ILE A 104 -3.71 1.82 6.72
N SER A 105 -3.00 1.02 7.53
CA SER A 105 -3.58 -0.13 8.22
C SER A 105 -4.60 0.29 9.27
N ALA A 106 -4.30 1.32 10.05
CA ALA A 106 -5.22 1.91 11.02
C ALA A 106 -6.48 2.52 10.36
N ASP A 107 -6.30 3.24 9.24
CA ASP A 107 -7.39 3.78 8.43
C ASP A 107 -8.33 2.66 7.95
N ARG A 108 -7.78 1.58 7.44
CA ARG A 108 -8.56 0.41 7.00
C ARG A 108 -9.30 -0.26 8.16
N TYR A 109 -8.66 -0.40 9.31
CA TYR A 109 -9.32 -0.94 10.49
C TYR A 109 -10.55 -0.11 10.89
N ILE A 110 -10.44 1.21 10.94
CA ILE A 110 -11.57 2.07 11.30
C ILE A 110 -12.66 1.99 10.22
N ALA A 111 -12.32 2.00 8.93
CA ALA A 111 -13.27 1.92 7.83
C ALA A 111 -14.06 0.60 7.82
N VAL A 112 -13.42 -0.52 8.15
CA VAL A 112 -14.03 -1.86 8.10
C VAL A 112 -14.75 -2.21 9.41
N CYS A 113 -14.08 -2.00 10.56
CA CYS A 113 -14.59 -2.44 11.85
C CYS A 113 -15.51 -1.42 12.53
N LYS A 114 -15.37 -0.11 12.21
CA LYS A 114 -16.14 0.98 12.81
C LYS A 114 -16.69 1.95 11.75
N PRO A 115 -17.46 1.49 10.76
CA PRO A 115 -17.86 2.29 9.59
C PRO A 115 -18.69 3.52 9.95
N LEU A 116 -19.55 3.44 10.97
CA LEU A 116 -20.37 4.56 11.41
C LEU A 116 -19.54 5.69 12.05
N GLN A 117 -18.40 5.34 12.67
CA GLN A 117 -17.51 6.30 13.32
C GLN A 117 -16.42 6.82 12.34
N TYR A 118 -16.31 6.25 11.14
CA TYR A 118 -15.22 6.56 10.22
C TYR A 118 -15.19 8.04 9.85
N ARG A 119 -16.32 8.62 9.45
CA ARG A 119 -16.42 10.05 9.07
C ARG A 119 -16.08 10.99 10.21
N ALA A 120 -16.42 10.63 11.45
CA ALA A 120 -16.13 11.43 12.63
C ALA A 120 -14.65 11.33 13.05
N LYS A 121 -14.03 10.16 12.89
CA LYS A 121 -12.64 9.89 13.33
C LYS A 121 -11.59 10.24 12.28
N MET A 122 -11.88 10.00 11.01
CA MET A 122 -10.94 10.22 9.90
C MET A 122 -11.37 11.43 9.08
N THR A 123 -10.83 12.59 9.46
CA THR A 123 -10.96 13.85 8.72
C THR A 123 -9.68 14.17 7.98
N LEU A 124 -9.74 14.99 6.94
CA LEU A 124 -8.56 15.43 6.19
C LEU A 124 -7.53 16.12 7.09
N GLN A 125 -8.00 16.99 7.99
CA GLN A 125 -7.12 17.68 8.93
C GLN A 125 -6.34 16.70 9.82
N ARG A 126 -7.03 15.70 10.40
CA ARG A 126 -6.35 14.66 11.20
C ARG A 126 -5.37 13.84 10.39
N ALA A 127 -5.72 13.48 9.15
CA ALA A 127 -4.80 12.76 8.26
C ALA A 127 -3.53 13.57 7.98
N LEU A 128 -3.66 14.87 7.71
CA LEU A 128 -2.52 15.75 7.50
C LEU A 128 -1.66 15.91 8.77
N ILE A 129 -2.29 16.07 9.95
CA ILE A 129 -1.55 16.12 11.22
C ILE A 129 -0.76 14.81 11.44
N MET A 130 -1.39 13.64 11.23
CA MET A 130 -0.69 12.35 11.36
C MET A 130 0.49 12.24 10.39
N ILE A 131 0.35 12.68 9.15
CA ILE A 131 1.43 12.71 8.17
C ILE A 131 2.54 13.67 8.62
N SER A 132 2.19 14.86 9.09
CA SER A 132 3.19 15.83 9.58
C SER A 132 4.00 15.27 10.76
N VAL A 133 3.35 14.57 11.69
CA VAL A 133 4.03 13.88 12.80
C VAL A 133 4.98 12.80 12.29
N VAL A 134 4.55 12.01 11.30
CA VAL A 134 5.41 10.99 10.66
C VAL A 134 6.66 11.61 10.05
N TRP A 135 6.52 12.70 9.28
CA TRP A 135 7.66 13.37 8.68
C TRP A 135 8.60 14.01 9.74
N LEU A 136 8.04 14.69 10.72
CA LEU A 136 8.81 15.31 11.79
C LEU A 136 9.61 14.26 12.57
N GLN A 137 8.97 13.17 12.99
CA GLN A 137 9.62 12.07 13.67
C GLN A 137 10.73 11.45 12.81
N SER A 138 10.45 11.18 11.51
CA SER A 138 11.43 10.59 10.61
C SER A 138 12.65 11.48 10.41
N MET A 139 12.45 12.81 10.32
CA MET A 139 13.54 13.79 10.22
C MET A 139 14.39 13.83 11.49
N ILE A 140 13.75 13.90 12.67
CA ILE A 140 14.46 13.93 13.96
C ILE A 140 15.37 12.70 14.11
N PHE A 141 14.82 11.51 13.89
CA PHE A 141 15.60 10.25 13.98
C PHE A 141 16.73 10.19 12.94
N SER A 142 16.57 10.79 11.77
CA SER A 142 17.59 10.76 10.73
C SER A 142 18.67 11.82 10.89
N LEU A 143 18.42 12.91 11.64
CA LEU A 143 19.41 13.94 11.94
C LEU A 143 20.41 13.49 13.02
N ILE A 144 19.99 12.65 13.96
CA ILE A 144 20.86 12.17 15.06
C ILE A 144 22.15 11.53 14.53
N PRO A 145 22.13 10.61 13.54
CA PRO A 145 23.35 10.02 13.01
C PRO A 145 24.28 10.99 12.31
N ILE A 146 23.78 12.11 11.78
CA ILE A 146 24.62 13.19 11.21
C ILE A 146 25.43 13.85 12.31
N GLY A 147 24.77 14.19 13.44
CA GLY A 147 25.43 14.83 14.57
C GLY A 147 26.56 13.99 15.18
N PHE A 148 26.42 12.67 15.17
CA PHE A 148 27.44 11.73 15.67
C PHE A 148 28.41 11.23 14.58
N GLY A 149 28.26 11.63 13.32
CA GLY A 149 29.11 11.18 12.23
C GLY A 149 28.99 9.67 11.92
N TRP A 150 27.84 9.06 12.22
CA TRP A 150 27.64 7.61 12.02
C TRP A 150 27.34 7.22 10.57
N TYR A 151 27.05 8.15 9.66
CA TYR A 151 26.86 7.82 8.25
C TYR A 151 28.19 7.73 7.52
N GLY A 152 28.40 6.63 6.80
CA GLY A 152 29.59 6.41 5.99
C GLY A 152 29.32 5.47 4.83
N PHE A 153 30.22 5.45 3.85
CA PHE A 153 30.14 4.50 2.76
C PHE A 153 30.43 3.09 3.25
N ASN A 154 29.45 2.23 3.05
CA ASN A 154 29.55 0.82 3.39
C ASN A 154 29.79 0.00 2.13
N THR A 155 30.99 -0.59 2.00
CA THR A 155 31.40 -1.38 0.85
C THR A 155 30.61 -2.68 0.68
N ARG A 156 29.95 -3.20 1.72
CA ARG A 156 29.09 -4.38 1.64
C ARG A 156 27.77 -4.08 0.92
N TYR A 157 27.24 -2.88 1.10
CA TYR A 157 25.94 -2.44 0.54
C TYR A 157 26.07 -1.57 -0.70
N PHE A 158 27.28 -1.12 -1.02
CA PHE A 158 27.55 -0.11 -2.05
C PHE A 158 26.64 1.12 -1.91
N PHE A 159 26.49 1.56 -0.67
CA PHE A 159 25.65 2.69 -0.30
C PHE A 159 26.14 3.35 0.98
N CYS A 160 25.87 4.66 1.14
CA CYS A 160 26.14 5.35 2.38
C CYS A 160 25.04 5.04 3.41
N THR A 161 25.45 4.43 4.50
CA THR A 161 24.58 3.99 5.60
C THR A 161 25.43 3.83 6.86
N PHE A 162 24.87 3.25 7.90
CA PHE A 162 25.61 2.89 9.10
C PHE A 162 26.71 1.89 8.81
N PRO A 163 27.91 2.06 9.39
CA PRO A 163 28.97 1.05 9.29
C PRO A 163 28.57 -0.27 9.97
N SER A 164 29.07 -1.38 9.43
CA SER A 164 28.74 -2.73 9.95
C SER A 164 29.52 -3.10 11.20
N ASN A 165 30.61 -2.40 11.49
CA ASN A 165 31.58 -2.76 12.53
C ASN A 165 31.71 -1.69 13.65
N LEU A 166 30.73 -0.79 13.75
CA LEU A 166 30.74 0.21 14.80
C LEU A 166 30.32 -0.47 16.13
N ARG A 167 31.25 -0.49 17.10
CA ARG A 167 31.01 -1.05 18.46
C ARG A 167 30.65 0.03 19.50
N ASP A 168 30.22 1.18 19.04
CA ASP A 168 29.76 2.27 19.91
C ASP A 168 28.42 1.87 20.57
N VAL A 169 28.35 1.90 21.88
CA VAL A 169 27.14 1.57 22.66
C VAL A 169 26.01 2.55 22.31
N ASN A 170 26.32 3.84 22.12
CA ASN A 170 25.31 4.83 21.75
C ASN A 170 24.68 4.51 20.38
N TYR A 171 25.51 4.11 19.42
CA TYR A 171 25.06 3.66 18.12
C TYR A 171 24.14 2.41 18.21
N LEU A 172 24.54 1.43 19.02
CA LEU A 172 23.77 0.19 19.21
C LEU A 172 22.40 0.50 19.85
N VAL A 173 22.38 1.29 20.91
CA VAL A 173 21.14 1.71 21.59
C VAL A 173 20.26 2.51 20.67
N PHE A 174 20.79 3.50 19.94
CA PHE A 174 20.05 4.29 19.00
C PHE A 174 19.42 3.45 17.89
N THR A 175 20.22 2.57 17.27
CA THR A 175 19.76 1.76 16.15
C THR A 175 18.68 0.77 16.60
N THR A 176 18.89 0.11 17.74
CA THR A 176 17.92 -0.83 18.30
C THR A 176 16.62 -0.13 18.68
N ALA A 177 16.70 1.03 19.35
CA ALA A 177 15.53 1.84 19.71
C ALA A 177 14.77 2.32 18.45
N THR A 178 15.50 2.76 17.40
CA THR A 178 14.90 3.20 16.14
C THR A 178 14.17 2.05 15.44
N TYR A 179 14.76 0.88 15.33
CA TYR A 179 14.10 -0.29 14.75
C TYR A 179 12.89 -0.73 15.59
N ALA A 180 13.00 -0.79 16.90
CA ALA A 180 11.91 -1.18 17.79
C ALA A 180 10.74 -0.18 17.71
N ALA A 181 11.01 1.11 17.83
CA ALA A 181 9.98 2.16 17.86
C ALA A 181 9.31 2.39 16.49
N ASN A 182 10.03 2.28 15.40
CA ASN A 182 9.47 2.59 14.08
C ASN A 182 9.04 1.32 13.32
N VAL A 183 9.92 0.34 13.18
CA VAL A 183 9.60 -0.87 12.42
C VAL A 183 8.79 -1.84 13.27
N GLY A 184 9.23 -2.14 14.49
CA GLY A 184 8.57 -3.08 15.39
C GLY A 184 7.16 -2.65 15.76
N LEU A 185 6.96 -1.40 16.19
CA LEU A 185 5.64 -0.86 16.51
C LEU A 185 4.73 -0.80 15.29
N SER A 186 5.24 -0.40 14.12
CA SER A 186 4.47 -0.39 12.88
C SER A 186 4.00 -1.77 12.48
N LEU A 187 4.87 -2.78 12.58
CA LEU A 187 4.52 -4.18 12.35
C LEU A 187 3.44 -4.66 13.32
N LEU A 188 3.56 -4.34 14.59
CA LEU A 188 2.58 -4.70 15.61
C LEU A 188 1.20 -4.07 15.27
N ILE A 189 1.17 -2.78 14.94
CA ILE A 189 -0.06 -2.10 14.52
C ILE A 189 -0.67 -2.80 13.30
N MET A 190 0.13 -3.12 12.29
CA MET A 190 -0.33 -3.83 11.09
C MET A 190 -0.90 -5.20 11.45
N LEU A 191 -0.20 -6.02 12.21
CA LEU A 191 -0.65 -7.37 12.60
C LEU A 191 -1.95 -7.31 13.39
N VAL A 192 -2.04 -6.45 14.40
CA VAL A 192 -3.26 -6.29 15.24
C VAL A 192 -4.45 -5.82 14.41
N THR A 193 -4.25 -4.82 13.54
CA THR A 193 -5.34 -4.29 12.72
C THR A 193 -5.85 -5.33 11.72
N TYR A 194 -4.96 -6.09 11.06
CA TYR A 194 -5.37 -7.13 10.12
C TYR A 194 -5.98 -8.35 10.80
N TYR A 195 -5.49 -8.74 11.95
CA TYR A 195 -6.13 -9.79 12.75
C TYR A 195 -7.60 -9.42 13.07
N LYS A 196 -7.84 -8.18 13.51
CA LYS A 196 -9.20 -7.68 13.79
C LYS A 196 -10.06 -7.62 12.53
N ILE A 197 -9.53 -7.13 11.42
CA ILE A 197 -10.24 -7.10 10.13
C ILE A 197 -10.61 -8.52 9.68
N PHE A 198 -9.68 -9.47 9.79
CA PHE A 198 -9.91 -10.87 9.42
C PHE A 198 -11.03 -11.50 10.26
N ASN A 199 -11.02 -11.30 11.57
CA ASN A 199 -12.07 -11.82 12.46
C ASN A 199 -13.45 -11.25 12.11
N VAL A 200 -13.54 -9.96 11.83
CA VAL A 200 -14.81 -9.33 11.40
C VAL A 200 -15.24 -9.88 10.04
N ALA A 201 -14.33 -10.11 9.10
CA ALA A 201 -14.60 -10.73 7.82
C ALA A 201 -15.16 -12.17 7.97
N LYS A 202 -14.52 -12.97 8.83
CA LYS A 202 -14.93 -14.35 9.11
C LYS A 202 -16.34 -14.41 9.74
N LEU A 203 -16.64 -13.56 10.71
CA LEU A 203 -17.96 -13.47 11.32
C LEU A 203 -19.04 -13.10 10.30
N HIS A 204 -18.75 -12.16 9.38
CA HIS A 204 -19.67 -11.79 8.32
C HIS A 204 -19.94 -12.91 7.34
N SER A 205 -18.88 -13.62 6.89
CA SER A 205 -19.04 -14.76 5.98
C SER A 205 -19.93 -15.84 6.58
N ARG A 206 -19.77 -16.13 7.88
CA ARG A 206 -20.63 -17.09 8.59
C ARG A 206 -22.08 -16.62 8.66
N ARG A 207 -22.34 -15.34 8.98
CA ARG A 207 -23.73 -14.81 9.04
C ARG A 207 -24.43 -14.86 7.69
N ILE A 208 -23.73 -14.58 6.59
CA ILE A 208 -24.29 -14.70 5.24
C ILE A 208 -24.63 -16.16 4.95
N GLY A 209 -23.76 -17.12 5.29
CA GLY A 209 -24.03 -18.55 5.14
C GLY A 209 -25.30 -18.97 5.89
N HIS A 210 -25.45 -18.57 7.14
CA HIS A 210 -26.66 -18.87 7.92
C HIS A 210 -27.92 -18.18 7.35
N ALA A 211 -27.82 -16.93 6.91
CA ALA A 211 -28.96 -16.22 6.30
C ALA A 211 -29.41 -16.86 4.99
N VAL A 212 -28.48 -17.35 4.17
CA VAL A 212 -28.80 -18.08 2.93
C VAL A 212 -29.48 -19.38 3.24
N ILE A 213 -29.01 -20.16 4.23
CA ILE A 213 -29.62 -21.42 4.65
C ILE A 213 -31.05 -21.17 5.21
N SER A 214 -31.23 -20.14 6.03
CA SER A 214 -32.54 -19.78 6.56
C SER A 214 -33.50 -19.28 5.48
N ALA A 215 -33.02 -18.55 4.49
CA ALA A 215 -33.83 -18.08 3.36
C ALA A 215 -34.33 -19.24 2.47
N VAL A 216 -33.56 -20.31 2.39
CA VAL A 216 -34.00 -21.58 1.68
C VAL A 216 -35.11 -22.28 2.44
N HIS A 217 -35.13 -22.20 3.79
CA HIS A 217 -36.12 -22.92 4.62
C HIS A 217 -37.37 -22.09 4.96
N PHE A 218 -37.25 -20.77 5.11
CA PHE A 218 -38.31 -19.88 5.66
C PHE A 218 -38.78 -18.79 4.71
N GLY A 219 -38.34 -18.77 3.46
CA GLY A 219 -38.64 -17.71 2.49
C GLY A 219 -37.71 -16.49 2.57
N PRO A 220 -37.77 -15.61 1.56
CA PRO A 220 -36.77 -14.55 1.40
C PRO A 220 -36.96 -13.40 2.40
N VAL A 221 -36.27 -13.48 3.52
CA VAL A 221 -36.05 -12.31 4.38
C VAL A 221 -35.02 -11.43 3.66
N ARG A 222 -35.49 -10.35 3.03
CA ARG A 222 -34.59 -9.37 2.37
C ARG A 222 -33.79 -8.61 3.44
N PRO A 223 -32.46 -8.79 3.54
CA PRO A 223 -31.67 -7.87 4.35
C PRO A 223 -31.70 -6.46 3.72
N PRO A 224 -31.53 -5.38 4.49
CA PRO A 224 -31.50 -4.03 3.96
C PRO A 224 -30.34 -3.88 2.96
N ILE A 225 -30.69 -3.74 1.68
CA ILE A 225 -29.84 -3.86 0.49
C ILE A 225 -28.63 -2.86 0.48
N GLY A 226 -28.69 -1.78 1.22
CA GLY A 226 -27.64 -0.73 1.19
C GLY A 226 -26.42 -1.01 2.09
N MET A 227 -26.59 -1.67 3.21
CA MET A 227 -25.54 -1.83 4.23
C MET A 227 -24.58 -2.99 3.90
N GLU A 228 -25.10 -4.05 3.29
CA GLU A 228 -24.36 -5.27 2.94
C GLU A 228 -23.39 -5.05 1.76
N THR A 229 -23.81 -4.30 0.75
CA THR A 229 -22.97 -3.98 -0.42
C THR A 229 -21.81 -3.06 -0.08
N SER A 230 -22.00 -2.10 0.83
CA SER A 230 -20.94 -1.20 1.29
C SER A 230 -19.86 -1.95 2.05
N ARG A 231 -20.24 -2.81 2.98
CA ARG A 231 -19.32 -3.56 3.83
C ARG A 231 -18.50 -4.60 3.04
N HIS A 232 -19.12 -5.28 2.08
CA HIS A 232 -18.41 -6.21 1.20
C HIS A 232 -17.35 -5.49 0.33
N ARG A 233 -17.60 -4.23 -0.08
CA ARG A 233 -16.62 -3.39 -0.78
C ARG A 233 -15.42 -3.08 0.10
N GLU A 234 -15.64 -2.75 1.37
CA GLU A 234 -14.57 -2.45 2.32
C GLU A 234 -13.69 -3.67 2.63
N PHE A 235 -14.29 -4.87 2.77
CA PHE A 235 -13.50 -6.10 2.92
C PHE A 235 -12.65 -6.41 1.70
N LYS A 236 -13.17 -6.21 0.48
CA LYS A 236 -12.38 -6.34 -0.73
C LYS A 236 -11.23 -5.33 -0.78
N ALA A 237 -11.46 -4.10 -0.29
CA ALA A 237 -10.41 -3.09 -0.19
C ALA A 237 -9.35 -3.49 0.84
N ALA A 238 -9.75 -3.94 2.03
CA ALA A 238 -8.84 -4.36 3.08
C ALA A 238 -7.94 -5.54 2.65
N ARG A 239 -8.51 -6.56 1.98
CA ARG A 239 -7.73 -7.69 1.44
C ARG A 239 -6.66 -7.24 0.45
N LYS A 240 -6.94 -6.22 -0.36
CA LYS A 240 -5.97 -5.68 -1.32
C LYS A 240 -4.82 -4.96 -0.65
N ILE A 241 -5.09 -4.24 0.44
CA ILE A 241 -4.05 -3.58 1.21
C ILE A 241 -3.20 -4.61 1.96
N LEU A 242 -3.76 -5.75 2.35
CA LEU A 242 -2.98 -6.87 2.89
C LEU A 242 -1.89 -7.33 1.90
N PHE A 243 -2.19 -7.35 0.60
CA PHE A 243 -1.16 -7.65 -0.42
C PHE A 243 -0.06 -6.58 -0.45
N VAL A 244 -0.40 -5.29 -0.31
CA VAL A 244 0.60 -4.20 -0.24
C VAL A 244 1.53 -4.41 0.96
N ILE A 245 0.95 -4.68 2.12
CA ILE A 245 1.73 -4.89 3.34
C ILE A 245 2.55 -6.19 3.26
N GLY A 246 1.97 -7.25 2.72
CA GLY A 246 2.70 -8.50 2.49
C GLY A 246 3.91 -8.31 1.58
N ALA A 247 3.74 -7.62 0.45
CA ALA A 247 4.83 -7.29 -0.45
C ALA A 247 5.91 -6.42 0.23
N PHE A 248 5.46 -5.41 1.00
CA PHE A 248 6.37 -4.57 1.79
C PHE A 248 7.20 -5.40 2.78
N LEU A 249 6.55 -6.29 3.53
CA LEU A 249 7.24 -7.15 4.48
C LEU A 249 8.22 -8.10 3.80
N CYS A 250 7.81 -8.75 2.71
CA CYS A 250 8.67 -9.64 1.94
C CYS A 250 9.90 -8.90 1.38
N CYS A 251 9.75 -7.65 0.96
CA CYS A 251 10.86 -6.86 0.46
C CYS A 251 11.78 -6.33 1.57
N LEU A 252 11.21 -5.92 2.71
CA LEU A 252 11.99 -5.28 3.78
C LEU A 252 12.61 -6.30 4.75
N ALA A 253 11.91 -7.40 5.07
CA ALA A 253 12.34 -8.34 6.08
C ALA A 253 13.75 -8.92 5.85
N PRO A 254 14.14 -9.34 4.63
CA PRO A 254 15.47 -9.90 4.42
C PRO A 254 16.60 -8.92 4.77
N TYR A 255 16.46 -7.68 4.34
CA TYR A 255 17.44 -6.63 4.64
C TYR A 255 17.46 -6.25 6.13
N THR A 256 16.28 -6.07 6.76
CA THR A 256 16.21 -5.71 8.18
C THR A 256 16.73 -6.82 9.07
N THR A 257 16.45 -8.09 8.75
CA THR A 257 16.98 -9.24 9.46
C THR A 257 18.50 -9.28 9.39
N LEU A 258 19.07 -9.07 8.19
CA LEU A 258 20.52 -8.99 8.03
C LEU A 258 21.12 -7.87 8.90
N ARG A 259 20.50 -6.67 8.90
CA ARG A 259 20.96 -5.54 9.73
C ARG A 259 20.90 -5.84 11.23
N ILE A 260 19.85 -6.51 11.69
CA ILE A 260 19.72 -6.93 13.10
C ILE A 260 20.79 -7.96 13.45
N LEU A 261 21.04 -8.94 12.58
CA LEU A 261 22.08 -9.95 12.81
C LEU A 261 23.49 -9.33 12.83
N GLU A 262 23.76 -8.32 12.00
CA GLU A 262 25.03 -7.58 12.05
C GLU A 262 25.23 -6.81 13.38
N LEU A 263 24.12 -6.35 14.01
CA LEU A 263 24.18 -5.66 15.29
C LEU A 263 24.39 -6.63 16.47
N THR A 264 23.83 -7.84 16.39
CA THR A 264 23.84 -8.82 17.48
C THR A 264 25.01 -9.79 17.41
N ASN A 265 25.44 -10.17 16.20
CA ASN A 265 26.50 -11.15 15.99
C ASN A 265 27.66 -10.56 15.20
N ASN A 266 28.85 -10.61 15.77
CA ASN A 266 30.09 -10.12 15.16
C ASN A 266 30.55 -10.90 13.90
N GLY A 267 29.73 -11.77 13.30
CA GLY A 267 30.23 -12.72 12.32
C GLY A 267 29.31 -13.16 11.19
N VAL A 268 28.21 -12.45 10.88
CA VAL A 268 27.44 -12.81 9.67
C VAL A 268 28.21 -12.37 8.44
N SER A 269 28.96 -13.30 7.86
CA SER A 269 29.74 -13.08 6.62
C SER A 269 28.97 -13.60 5.41
N LEU A 270 28.01 -12.80 4.93
CA LEU A 270 27.42 -13.02 3.62
C LEU A 270 28.33 -12.46 2.52
N SER A 271 28.28 -13.04 1.33
CA SER A 271 28.97 -12.45 0.17
C SER A 271 28.42 -11.06 -0.13
N VAL A 272 29.27 -10.20 -0.67
CA VAL A 272 28.88 -8.81 -1.01
C VAL A 272 27.72 -8.78 -2.00
N SER A 273 27.73 -9.67 -2.99
CA SER A 273 26.65 -9.78 -3.99
C SER A 273 25.31 -10.11 -3.36
N VAL A 274 25.27 -11.03 -2.38
CA VAL A 274 24.04 -11.34 -1.62
C VAL A 274 23.58 -10.13 -0.80
N THR A 275 24.50 -9.45 -0.14
CA THR A 275 24.19 -8.27 0.68
C THR A 275 23.61 -7.13 -0.16
N ILE A 276 24.19 -6.88 -1.34
CA ILE A 276 23.66 -5.92 -2.32
C ILE A 276 22.27 -6.34 -2.80
N ALA A 277 22.10 -7.62 -3.16
CA ALA A 277 20.80 -8.12 -3.62
C ALA A 277 19.71 -7.95 -2.56
N LEU A 278 19.98 -8.26 -1.29
CA LEU A 278 19.04 -8.05 -0.17
C LEU A 278 18.69 -6.56 0.00
N ARG A 279 19.66 -5.66 -0.14
CA ARG A 279 19.42 -4.23 -0.13
C ARG A 279 18.52 -3.77 -1.27
N TRP A 280 18.72 -4.30 -2.48
CA TRP A 280 17.90 -3.92 -3.63
C TRP A 280 16.52 -4.53 -3.61
N ILE A 281 16.34 -5.69 -2.99
CA ILE A 281 15.01 -6.21 -2.69
C ILE A 281 14.25 -5.21 -1.79
N ALA A 282 14.92 -4.56 -0.84
CA ALA A 282 14.28 -3.50 -0.05
C ALA A 282 13.91 -2.25 -0.89
N PHE A 283 14.69 -1.90 -1.91
CA PHE A 283 14.33 -0.84 -2.86
C PHE A 283 13.23 -1.25 -3.84
N LEU A 284 13.13 -2.54 -4.17
CA LEU A 284 12.11 -3.08 -5.08
C LEU A 284 10.68 -2.77 -4.61
N LYS A 285 10.47 -2.67 -3.29
CA LYS A 285 9.23 -2.20 -2.70
C LYS A 285 8.72 -0.92 -3.36
N SER A 286 9.58 0.09 -3.50
CA SER A 286 9.21 1.39 -4.07
C SER A 286 8.78 1.33 -5.54
N ALA A 287 9.25 0.33 -6.28
CA ALA A 287 8.79 0.07 -7.64
C ALA A 287 7.49 -0.76 -7.68
N ILE A 288 7.26 -1.64 -6.71
CA ILE A 288 6.09 -2.55 -6.67
C ILE A 288 4.83 -1.85 -6.16
N ASP A 289 4.94 -0.95 -5.18
CA ASP A 289 3.80 -0.30 -4.53
C ASP A 289 2.78 0.31 -5.51
N PRO A 290 3.19 1.08 -6.56
CA PRO A 290 2.26 1.63 -7.53
C PRO A 290 1.51 0.57 -8.35
N PHE A 291 2.17 -0.54 -8.68
CA PHE A 291 1.52 -1.65 -9.39
C PHE A 291 0.43 -2.28 -8.55
N ILE A 292 0.69 -2.47 -7.25
CA ILE A 292 -0.32 -3.03 -6.34
C ILE A 292 -1.53 -2.09 -6.25
N TYR A 293 -1.33 -0.78 -6.11
CA TYR A 293 -2.45 0.18 -6.11
C TYR A 293 -3.17 0.21 -7.48
N GLY A 294 -2.42 0.28 -8.57
CA GLY A 294 -2.95 0.34 -9.93
C GLY A 294 -3.75 -0.91 -10.32
N LEU A 295 -3.24 -2.10 -10.00
CA LEU A 295 -3.89 -3.36 -10.33
C LEU A 295 -5.05 -3.69 -9.39
N LEU A 296 -4.87 -3.45 -8.09
CA LEU A 296 -5.84 -3.90 -7.09
C LEU A 296 -6.98 -2.91 -6.84
N GLN A 297 -6.78 -1.60 -6.99
CA GLN A 297 -7.83 -0.61 -6.71
C GLN A 297 -8.60 -0.26 -7.97
N ARG A 298 -9.85 -0.74 -8.10
CA ARG A 298 -10.73 -0.46 -9.25
C ARG A 298 -10.91 1.04 -9.53
N ARG A 299 -10.99 1.86 -8.48
CA ARG A 299 -11.15 3.32 -8.63
C ARG A 299 -9.90 3.95 -9.22
N PHE A 300 -8.71 3.55 -8.75
CA PHE A 300 -7.44 4.01 -9.26
C PHE A 300 -7.25 3.62 -10.73
N ARG A 301 -7.51 2.34 -11.07
CA ARG A 301 -7.45 1.85 -12.45
C ARG A 301 -8.41 2.59 -13.40
N ARG A 302 -9.59 2.97 -12.91
CA ARG A 302 -10.53 3.80 -13.69
C ARG A 302 -9.96 5.17 -13.94
N ALA A 303 -9.48 5.85 -12.92
CA ALA A 303 -8.89 7.17 -13.04
C ALA A 303 -7.65 7.16 -13.94
N LEU A 304 -6.84 6.10 -13.90
CA LEU A 304 -5.70 5.89 -14.78
C LEU A 304 -6.15 5.75 -16.25
N LEU A 305 -7.16 4.93 -16.52
CA LEU A 305 -7.72 4.79 -17.87
C LEU A 305 -8.33 6.10 -18.39
N GLU A 306 -9.01 6.85 -17.55
CA GLU A 306 -9.56 8.16 -17.88
C GLU A 306 -8.47 9.19 -18.20
N LEU A 307 -7.32 9.11 -17.54
CA LEU A 307 -6.17 9.97 -17.79
C LEU A 307 -5.56 9.71 -19.19
N PHE A 308 -5.38 8.44 -19.57
CA PHE A 308 -4.71 8.07 -20.82
C PHE A 308 -5.64 8.02 -22.04
N LEU A 309 -6.87 7.57 -21.88
CA LEU A 309 -7.80 7.33 -22.99
C LEU A 309 -8.85 8.43 -23.16
N GLY A 310 -8.93 9.37 -22.22
CA GLY A 310 -10.03 10.33 -22.14
C GLY A 310 -11.33 9.66 -21.66
N THR A 311 -12.26 10.48 -21.13
CA THR A 311 -13.45 9.99 -20.43
C THR A 311 -14.40 9.18 -21.34
N GLN A 312 -14.52 9.53 -22.62
CA GLN A 312 -15.40 8.81 -23.55
C GLN A 312 -14.84 7.44 -23.96
N ARG A 313 -13.56 7.37 -24.36
CA ARG A 313 -12.90 6.08 -24.71
C ARG A 313 -12.79 5.15 -23.52
N ALA A 314 -12.55 5.67 -22.32
CA ALA A 314 -12.53 4.88 -21.11
C ALA A 314 -13.89 4.22 -20.78
N ARG A 315 -15.02 4.84 -21.17
CA ARG A 315 -16.36 4.23 -21.05
C ARG A 315 -16.55 3.08 -22.04
N ILE A 316 -16.09 3.21 -23.27
CA ILE A 316 -16.19 2.17 -24.31
C ILE A 316 -15.37 0.93 -23.90
N VAL A 317 -14.11 1.10 -23.49
CA VAL A 317 -13.25 0.01 -22.99
C VAL A 317 -13.87 -0.68 -21.76
N ARG A 318 -14.62 0.07 -20.96
CA ARG A 318 -15.33 -0.46 -19.80
C ARG A 318 -16.53 -1.36 -20.17
N GLY A 319 -17.21 -1.04 -21.27
CA GLY A 319 -18.33 -1.84 -21.81
C GLY A 319 -17.86 -3.15 -22.48
N SER A 320 -16.63 -3.20 -22.97
CA SER A 320 -16.04 -4.37 -23.64
C SER A 320 -15.27 -5.30 -22.70
N LEU A 321 -15.00 -4.91 -21.47
CA LEU A 321 -14.42 -5.82 -20.46
C LEU A 321 -15.54 -6.73 -19.92
N PRO A 322 -15.38 -8.09 -19.94
CA PRO A 322 -16.39 -8.99 -19.40
C PRO A 322 -16.65 -8.58 -17.94
N CYS A 323 -17.90 -8.23 -17.65
CA CYS A 323 -18.37 -8.09 -16.28
C CYS A 323 -18.04 -9.39 -15.58
N GLY A 324 -17.15 -9.37 -14.58
CA GLY A 324 -17.05 -10.48 -13.65
C GLY A 324 -18.46 -10.77 -13.12
N PRO A 325 -18.78 -12.02 -12.70
CA PRO A 325 -20.14 -12.48 -12.46
C PRO A 325 -20.89 -11.45 -11.62
N GLY A 326 -21.81 -10.75 -12.28
CA GLY A 326 -22.80 -9.90 -11.62
C GLY A 326 -23.59 -10.76 -10.65
N PRO A 327 -24.25 -10.20 -9.64
CA PRO A 327 -25.16 -10.97 -8.83
C PRO A 327 -26.11 -11.68 -9.77
N ILE A 328 -26.16 -13.00 -9.66
CA ILE A 328 -27.12 -13.87 -10.37
C ILE A 328 -28.49 -13.26 -10.09
N ARG A 329 -29.06 -12.57 -11.07
CA ARG A 329 -30.50 -12.31 -11.07
C ARG A 329 -31.13 -13.67 -11.31
N LEU A 330 -31.58 -14.31 -10.26
CA LEU A 330 -32.57 -15.35 -10.34
C LEU A 330 -33.87 -14.70 -10.83
N ASP A 331 -34.06 -14.67 -12.16
CA ASP A 331 -35.36 -14.41 -12.76
C ASP A 331 -36.23 -15.64 -12.43
N ILE A 332 -36.84 -15.61 -11.27
CA ILE A 332 -37.95 -16.53 -10.97
C ILE A 332 -39.14 -16.00 -11.77
N ARG A 333 -39.17 -16.33 -13.06
CA ARG A 333 -40.43 -16.39 -13.83
C ARG A 333 -41.23 -17.51 -13.25
N ALA A 334 -42.11 -17.20 -12.32
CA ALA A 334 -43.20 -18.08 -11.94
C ALA A 334 -44.03 -18.35 -13.20
N ARG A 335 -43.85 -19.54 -13.81
CA ARG A 335 -44.82 -20.11 -14.73
C ARG A 335 -46.08 -20.34 -13.93
N ARG A 336 -47.04 -19.43 -14.02
CA ARG A 336 -48.42 -19.72 -13.67
C ARG A 336 -48.95 -20.67 -14.74
N HIS A 337 -49.06 -21.93 -14.37
CA HIS A 337 -49.96 -22.83 -15.05
C HIS A 337 -51.39 -22.30 -14.93
N SER A 338 -52.02 -22.03 -16.08
CA SER A 338 -53.43 -21.78 -16.17
C SER A 338 -54.19 -23.06 -15.80
N GLN A 339 -54.94 -23.02 -14.73
CA GLN A 339 -56.17 -23.83 -14.61
C GLN A 339 -57.33 -22.87 -14.57
N SER A 340 -58.18 -23.05 -15.54
CA SER A 340 -59.49 -22.44 -15.70
C SER A 340 -60.38 -22.84 -14.52
N GLU A 341 -61.10 -21.88 -13.94
CA GLU A 341 -62.55 -22.01 -13.71
C GLU A 341 -63.10 -20.72 -13.11
N THR A 342 -64.10 -20.23 -13.80
CA THR A 342 -65.31 -19.48 -13.40
C THR A 342 -65.24 -18.31 -12.44
N GLY A 343 -65.52 -17.12 -12.98
CA GLY A 343 -66.54 -16.20 -12.52
C GLY A 343 -66.24 -15.27 -11.38
N THR A 344 -65.98 -14.01 -11.67
CA THR A 344 -66.76 -12.86 -11.24
C THR A 344 -66.04 -11.54 -11.57
N PHE A 345 -66.67 -10.68 -12.35
CA PHE A 345 -66.22 -9.35 -12.69
C PHE A 345 -66.25 -8.45 -11.46
N VAL A 346 -65.15 -7.79 -11.13
CA VAL A 346 -65.16 -6.57 -10.34
C VAL A 346 -64.31 -5.53 -11.08
N THR A 347 -65.01 -4.55 -11.62
CA THR A 347 -64.46 -3.35 -12.26
C THR A 347 -63.87 -2.45 -11.17
N VAL A 348 -62.60 -2.14 -11.21
CA VAL A 348 -62.02 -1.03 -10.45
C VAL A 348 -61.47 -0.04 -11.46
N ALA A 349 -62.08 1.13 -11.47
CA ALA A 349 -61.73 2.31 -12.26
C ALA A 349 -60.36 2.86 -11.87
N THR A 350 -59.52 3.06 -12.87
CA THR A 350 -58.27 3.85 -12.77
C THR A 350 -58.57 5.31 -13.00
N ASN A 351 -58.43 6.13 -11.96
CA ASN A 351 -58.37 7.59 -12.10
C ASN A 351 -56.95 7.99 -12.46
N ARG A 352 -56.79 8.48 -13.67
CA ARG A 352 -55.66 9.35 -14.07
C ARG A 352 -56.02 10.77 -13.69
N THR A 353 -55.21 11.42 -12.90
CA THR A 353 -55.14 12.88 -12.85
C THR A 353 -53.76 13.35 -13.27
N SER A 354 -53.72 13.90 -14.46
CA SER A 354 -52.72 14.86 -14.96
C SER A 354 -52.92 16.19 -14.24
N ILE A 355 -51.85 16.78 -13.73
CA ILE A 355 -51.78 18.22 -13.46
C ILE A 355 -50.48 18.73 -14.10
N GLU A 356 -50.68 19.54 -15.14
CA GLU A 356 -49.77 20.59 -15.60
C GLU A 356 -49.83 21.75 -14.62
N GLU A 357 -48.66 22.23 -14.16
CA GLU A 357 -48.20 23.63 -14.17
C GLU A 357 -46.79 23.68 -13.60
#